data_5605e379b24c81660549f54b3eb8156b
#
_entry.id   5605e379b24c81660549f54b3eb8156b
#
_cell.length_a   1.000
_cell.length_b   1.000
_cell.length_c   1.000
_cell.angle_alpha   90.00
_cell.angle_beta   90.00
_cell.angle_gamma   90.00
#
_symmetry.space_group_name_H-M   'P 1'
#
loop_
_entity.id
_entity.type
_entity.pdbx_description
1 polymer ?
#
loop_
_entity_poly.entity_id
_entity_poly.type
_entity_poly.pdbx_seq_one_letter_code
_entity_poly.pdbx_strand_id
1 'polypeptide(L)'
;CYGEMTMCEQLGGKVEGGHHREFGRAAITVQKVSPLLEGLAGVGEDEPVWMSHGDKIVAIPEGFDVIATSPGSPYAVIGDETRRFYGIQFHPEVMHTPRGDRMLRNFTHGIAGLKGDWTMAAYREEKIAQIREQVGDAKVICGLSGGVDSSVAAVLIHEAIGDQLTCVFVDTGLLRKDEAKQVTTLFRDHYNIPLIHVDASQEFLGALAGQSDPETKRKTIGRVFIEVFDREANKIEGAAFLAQGTLYPDVIESVSSSSGKAHVIKSHHNVGGLPDYMKLKLVEPL
;
A
#
# COMPACT_ATOMS: atom_id res chain seq x y z
N CYS A 1 8.76 -12.48 8.04
CA CYS A 1 8.93 -13.45 6.95
C CYS A 1 9.93 -12.93 5.90
N TYR A 2 9.49 -12.24 4.83
CA TYR A 2 10.41 -11.81 3.75
C TYR A 2 11.55 -10.91 4.25
N GLY A 3 11.24 -9.92 5.09
CA GLY A 3 12.26 -9.01 5.66
C GLY A 3 13.30 -9.72 6.51
N GLU A 4 12.90 -10.72 7.27
CA GLU A 4 13.81 -11.56 8.04
C GLU A 4 14.77 -12.33 7.14
N MET A 5 14.26 -12.97 6.10
CA MET A 5 15.08 -13.72 5.13
C MET A 5 16.04 -12.79 4.38
N THR A 6 15.57 -11.64 3.92
CA THR A 6 16.41 -10.65 3.24
C THR A 6 17.51 -10.12 4.15
N MET A 7 17.17 -9.76 5.39
CA MET A 7 18.15 -9.32 6.40
C MET A 7 19.19 -10.42 6.66
N CYS A 8 18.73 -11.66 6.79
CA CYS A 8 19.62 -12.81 7.00
C CYS A 8 20.62 -12.99 5.85
N GLU A 9 20.17 -12.99 4.60
CA GLU A 9 21.06 -13.11 3.42
C GLU A 9 22.05 -11.94 3.32
N GLN A 10 21.61 -10.71 3.54
CA GLN A 10 22.46 -9.53 3.44
C GLN A 10 23.53 -9.48 4.54
N LEU A 11 23.29 -10.10 5.68
CA LEU A 11 24.22 -10.13 6.81
C LEU A 11 25.08 -11.41 6.86
N GLY A 12 25.02 -12.27 5.83
CA GLY A 12 25.89 -13.44 5.70
C GLY A 12 25.28 -14.74 6.21
N GLY A 13 24.00 -14.77 6.53
CA GLY A 13 23.25 -15.99 6.76
C GLY A 13 22.85 -16.70 5.47
N LYS A 14 21.99 -17.71 5.56
CA LYS A 14 21.58 -18.52 4.41
C LYS A 14 20.08 -18.81 4.44
N VAL A 15 19.43 -18.62 3.30
CA VAL A 15 18.02 -18.95 3.05
C VAL A 15 17.94 -20.05 1.99
N GLU A 16 17.06 -21.00 2.18
CA GLU A 16 16.79 -22.07 1.21
C GLU A 16 15.28 -22.19 0.95
N GLY A 17 14.94 -22.60 -0.28
CA GLY A 17 13.58 -22.97 -0.65
C GLY A 17 13.11 -24.18 0.17
N GLY A 18 12.00 -24.04 0.87
CA GLY A 18 11.50 -25.06 1.78
C GLY A 18 10.76 -26.17 1.05
N HIS A 19 11.06 -27.43 1.40
CA HIS A 19 10.25 -28.59 1.02
C HIS A 19 9.00 -28.74 1.90
N HIS A 20 8.98 -28.12 3.08
CA HIS A 20 7.85 -28.03 3.99
C HIS A 20 7.36 -26.59 4.06
N ARG A 21 6.09 -26.40 3.73
CA ARG A 21 5.42 -25.10 3.78
C ARG A 21 4.60 -25.02 5.06
N GLU A 22 4.68 -23.91 5.76
CA GLU A 22 3.81 -23.61 6.91
C GLU A 22 2.82 -22.52 6.54
N PHE A 23 1.55 -22.86 6.49
CA PHE A 23 0.44 -21.92 6.26
C PHE A 23 -0.65 -22.12 7.31
N GLY A 24 -1.01 -21.06 8.01
CA GLY A 24 -2.06 -21.07 9.00
C GLY A 24 -1.56 -21.02 10.44
N ARG A 25 -2.37 -21.58 11.34
CA ARG A 25 -2.07 -21.58 12.78
C ARG A 25 -0.87 -22.46 13.08
N ALA A 26 0.08 -21.89 13.81
CA ALA A 26 1.27 -22.54 14.30
C ALA A 26 1.58 -22.06 15.72
N ALA A 27 2.59 -22.63 16.34
CA ALA A 27 3.14 -22.14 17.59
C ALA A 27 4.66 -21.98 17.47
N ILE A 28 5.19 -20.96 18.09
CA ILE A 28 6.63 -20.83 18.31
C ILE A 28 6.94 -21.20 19.75
N THR A 29 8.03 -21.97 19.97
CA THR A 29 8.54 -22.29 21.30
C THR A 29 9.69 -21.34 21.62
N VAL A 30 9.58 -20.60 22.71
CA VAL A 30 10.59 -19.63 23.14
C VAL A 30 11.85 -20.35 23.63
N GLN A 31 13.01 -19.99 23.08
CA GLN A 31 14.29 -20.58 23.41
C GLN A 31 15.16 -19.68 24.30
N LYS A 32 14.99 -18.38 24.16
CA LYS A 32 15.77 -17.35 24.88
C LYS A 32 14.87 -16.18 25.28
N VAL A 33 15.13 -15.64 26.47
CA VAL A 33 14.50 -14.38 26.91
C VAL A 33 14.91 -13.25 25.96
N SER A 34 13.95 -12.48 25.50
CA SER A 34 14.18 -11.31 24.63
C SER A 34 13.16 -10.23 24.91
N PRO A 35 13.56 -8.94 24.84
CA PRO A 35 12.63 -7.81 24.92
C PRO A 35 11.49 -7.88 23.92
N LEU A 36 11.70 -8.49 22.74
CA LEU A 36 10.66 -8.64 21.72
C LEU A 36 9.46 -9.47 22.24
N LEU A 37 9.73 -10.50 23.04
CA LEU A 37 8.71 -11.41 23.56
C LEU A 37 8.29 -11.11 25.01
N GLU A 38 8.67 -9.94 25.53
CA GLU A 38 8.33 -9.55 26.90
C GLU A 38 6.80 -9.52 27.15
N GLY A 39 6.37 -10.23 28.23
CA GLY A 39 4.94 -10.35 28.60
C GLY A 39 4.14 -11.29 27.70
N LEU A 40 4.81 -12.11 26.91
CA LEU A 40 4.24 -13.19 26.11
C LEU A 40 4.55 -14.55 26.78
N ALA A 41 5.09 -15.51 26.03
CA ALA A 41 5.48 -16.81 26.55
C ALA A 41 6.88 -16.77 27.18
N GLY A 42 7.11 -17.57 28.23
CA GLY A 42 8.41 -17.77 28.84
C GLY A 42 9.25 -18.80 28.10
N VAL A 43 10.53 -18.93 28.48
CA VAL A 43 11.43 -19.95 27.89
C VAL A 43 10.85 -21.35 28.10
N GLY A 44 10.78 -22.11 27.01
CA GLY A 44 10.17 -23.44 26.96
C GLY A 44 8.65 -23.46 26.79
N GLU A 45 8.01 -22.30 26.75
CA GLU A 45 6.57 -22.18 26.52
C GLU A 45 6.27 -21.84 25.06
N ASP A 46 5.04 -22.16 24.65
CA ASP A 46 4.55 -21.92 23.28
C ASP A 46 3.74 -20.62 23.18
N GLU A 47 3.97 -19.89 22.10
CA GLU A 47 3.19 -18.71 21.69
C GLU A 47 2.48 -18.99 20.38
N PRO A 48 1.13 -18.86 20.32
CA PRO A 48 0.37 -19.06 19.08
C PRO A 48 0.62 -17.92 18.08
N VAL A 49 0.91 -18.30 16.84
CA VAL A 49 1.19 -17.37 15.74
C VAL A 49 0.55 -17.82 14.43
N TRP A 50 0.57 -16.95 13.43
CA TRP A 50 0.14 -17.26 12.07
C TRP A 50 1.33 -17.31 11.12
N MET A 51 1.58 -18.49 10.54
CA MET A 51 2.65 -18.71 9.56
C MET A 51 2.12 -18.58 8.13
N SER A 52 2.96 -18.11 7.23
CA SER A 52 2.69 -18.05 5.79
C SER A 52 4.01 -18.03 5.02
N HIS A 53 4.69 -19.16 4.93
CA HIS A 53 5.98 -19.24 4.24
C HIS A 53 6.25 -20.61 3.59
N GLY A 54 7.05 -20.58 2.52
CA GLY A 54 7.60 -21.77 1.86
C GLY A 54 9.11 -21.86 2.00
N ASP A 55 9.80 -20.71 2.06
CA ASP A 55 11.23 -20.60 2.24
C ASP A 55 11.57 -20.42 3.72
N LYS A 56 12.76 -20.79 4.12
CA LYS A 56 13.21 -20.68 5.50
C LYS A 56 14.70 -20.38 5.61
N ILE A 57 15.07 -19.78 6.73
CA ILE A 57 16.46 -19.60 7.11
C ILE A 57 17.04 -20.97 7.54
N VAL A 58 18.23 -21.29 7.06
CA VAL A 58 18.97 -22.50 7.41
C VAL A 58 20.30 -22.21 8.14
N ALA A 59 20.77 -20.95 8.07
CA ALA A 59 21.89 -20.47 8.87
C ALA A 59 21.69 -18.98 9.19
N ILE A 60 21.81 -18.62 10.47
CA ILE A 60 21.69 -17.21 10.92
C ILE A 60 23.04 -16.50 10.78
N PRO A 61 23.03 -15.16 10.61
CA PRO A 61 24.25 -14.37 10.57
C PRO A 61 25.00 -14.37 11.91
N GLU A 62 26.26 -14.03 11.88
CA GLU A 62 27.07 -13.84 13.09
C GLU A 62 26.49 -12.72 13.97
N GLY A 63 26.46 -12.98 15.28
CA GLY A 63 25.91 -12.06 16.29
C GLY A 63 24.41 -12.22 16.55
N PHE A 64 23.70 -13.02 15.76
CA PHE A 64 22.30 -13.32 16.03
C PHE A 64 22.14 -14.53 16.94
N ASP A 65 21.16 -14.45 17.82
CA ASP A 65 20.68 -15.55 18.65
C ASP A 65 19.33 -16.08 18.13
N VAL A 66 19.06 -17.36 18.40
CA VAL A 66 17.74 -17.94 18.22
C VAL A 66 16.89 -17.61 19.42
N ILE A 67 15.84 -16.83 19.22
CA ILE A 67 14.92 -16.43 20.28
C ILE A 67 13.75 -17.40 20.40
N ALA A 68 13.21 -17.86 19.26
CA ALA A 68 12.16 -18.90 19.23
C ALA A 68 12.25 -19.75 17.96
N THR A 69 11.70 -20.96 18.07
CA THR A 69 11.65 -21.96 16.99
C THR A 69 10.20 -22.37 16.71
N SER A 70 9.92 -22.90 15.52
CA SER A 70 8.68 -23.65 15.23
C SER A 70 9.03 -25.03 14.64
N PRO A 71 8.06 -25.95 14.55
CA PRO A 71 8.31 -27.26 13.91
C PRO A 71 8.82 -27.15 12.47
N GLY A 72 8.41 -26.15 11.71
CA GLY A 72 8.82 -25.93 10.31
C GLY A 72 9.94 -24.92 10.14
N SER A 73 10.21 -24.07 11.15
CA SER A 73 11.27 -23.08 11.12
C SER A 73 12.13 -23.10 12.37
N PRO A 74 13.39 -23.58 12.28
CA PRO A 74 14.32 -23.59 13.43
C PRO A 74 14.75 -22.17 13.84
N TYR A 75 14.45 -21.17 13.04
CA TYR A 75 14.78 -19.76 13.22
C TYR A 75 13.52 -18.90 13.10
N ALA A 76 12.45 -19.26 13.80
CA ALA A 76 11.17 -18.57 13.72
C ALA A 76 11.21 -17.15 14.30
N VAL A 77 12.11 -16.91 15.26
CA VAL A 77 12.47 -15.59 15.77
C VAL A 77 13.98 -15.56 15.99
N ILE A 78 14.65 -14.61 15.39
CA ILE A 78 16.07 -14.34 15.58
C ILE A 78 16.30 -12.91 16.04
N GLY A 79 17.39 -12.64 16.73
CA GLY A 79 17.71 -11.28 17.16
C GLY A 79 19.19 -11.07 17.48
N ASP A 80 19.67 -9.88 17.14
CA ASP A 80 20.90 -9.30 17.65
C ASP A 80 20.55 -8.10 18.53
N GLU A 81 20.59 -8.30 19.83
CA GLU A 81 20.20 -7.28 20.81
C GLU A 81 21.17 -6.08 20.84
N THR A 82 22.44 -6.29 20.48
CA THR A 82 23.44 -5.23 20.41
C THR A 82 23.13 -4.24 19.28
N ARG A 83 22.80 -4.76 18.09
CA ARG A 83 22.43 -3.96 16.93
C ARG A 83 20.94 -3.61 16.91
N ARG A 84 20.14 -4.22 17.79
CA ARG A 84 18.66 -4.14 17.84
C ARG A 84 18.01 -4.59 16.54
N PHE A 85 18.55 -5.64 15.93
CA PHE A 85 18.00 -6.27 14.75
C PHE A 85 17.19 -7.50 15.16
N TYR A 86 15.94 -7.56 14.72
CA TYR A 86 15.06 -8.69 14.98
C TYR A 86 14.39 -9.15 13.72
N GLY A 87 14.30 -10.46 13.55
CA GLY A 87 13.61 -11.13 12.46
C GLY A 87 12.55 -12.08 12.98
N ILE A 88 11.40 -12.12 12.32
CA ILE A 88 10.30 -13.02 12.62
C ILE A 88 9.79 -13.68 11.34
N GLN A 89 9.53 -14.98 11.38
CA GLN A 89 9.05 -15.75 10.25
C GLN A 89 7.52 -15.66 10.07
N PHE A 90 6.80 -15.43 11.15
CA PHE A 90 5.33 -15.33 11.18
C PHE A 90 4.83 -13.90 11.00
N HIS A 91 3.50 -13.74 11.00
CA HIS A 91 2.81 -12.46 10.81
C HIS A 91 2.21 -11.96 12.13
N PRO A 92 2.83 -10.99 12.82
CA PRO A 92 2.30 -10.43 14.06
C PRO A 92 1.14 -9.46 13.83
N GLU A 93 1.01 -8.91 12.60
CA GLU A 93 0.01 -7.90 12.24
C GLU A 93 -1.39 -8.47 12.03
N VAL A 94 -1.51 -9.77 11.83
CA VAL A 94 -2.81 -10.39 11.55
C VAL A 94 -3.53 -10.79 12.84
N MET A 95 -4.87 -10.72 12.84
CA MET A 95 -5.72 -11.09 13.98
C MET A 95 -5.55 -12.56 14.43
N HIS A 96 -4.98 -13.40 13.59
CA HIS A 96 -4.72 -14.81 13.87
C HIS A 96 -3.45 -15.04 14.71
N THR A 97 -2.63 -14.01 14.94
CA THR A 97 -1.57 -13.97 15.95
C THR A 97 -2.11 -13.19 17.16
N PRO A 98 -2.67 -13.86 18.19
CA PRO A 98 -3.53 -13.22 19.20
C PRO A 98 -2.83 -12.11 20.00
N ARG A 99 -1.52 -12.23 20.20
CA ARG A 99 -0.71 -11.25 20.95
C ARG A 99 0.31 -10.53 20.06
N GLY A 100 0.06 -10.47 18.76
CA GLY A 100 0.94 -9.82 17.79
C GLY A 100 1.08 -8.31 18.02
N ASP A 101 0.01 -7.65 18.46
CA ASP A 101 0.03 -6.25 18.88
C ASP A 101 1.02 -5.98 20.02
N ARG A 102 1.13 -6.91 20.97
CA ARG A 102 2.11 -6.82 22.06
C ARG A 102 3.54 -6.93 21.54
N MET A 103 3.83 -7.85 20.61
CA MET A 103 5.15 -7.95 19.98
C MET A 103 5.52 -6.69 19.23
N LEU A 104 4.59 -6.16 18.42
CA LEU A 104 4.81 -4.91 17.68
C LEU A 104 5.07 -3.74 18.63
N ARG A 105 4.33 -3.65 19.73
CA ARG A 105 4.54 -2.63 20.77
C ARG A 105 5.89 -2.79 21.47
N ASN A 106 6.29 -4.01 21.81
CA ASN A 106 7.59 -4.29 22.40
C ASN A 106 8.71 -3.83 21.48
N PHE A 107 8.58 -4.08 20.17
CA PHE A 107 9.56 -3.62 19.19
C PHE A 107 9.56 -2.10 19.05
N THR A 108 8.41 -1.50 18.75
CA THR A 108 8.32 -0.08 18.42
C THR A 108 8.65 0.83 19.62
N HIS A 109 8.07 0.55 20.77
CA HIS A 109 8.25 1.39 21.96
C HIS A 109 9.41 0.91 22.85
N GLY A 110 9.50 -0.41 23.11
CA GLY A 110 10.51 -0.95 24.00
C GLY A 110 11.91 -0.97 23.37
N ILE A 111 12.05 -1.52 22.16
CA ILE A 111 13.35 -1.71 21.52
C ILE A 111 13.75 -0.48 20.69
N ALA A 112 12.88 -0.01 19.81
CA ALA A 112 13.16 1.15 18.95
C ALA A 112 13.02 2.49 19.68
N GLY A 113 12.30 2.53 20.80
CA GLY A 113 12.15 3.73 21.64
C GLY A 113 11.27 4.82 21.02
N LEU A 114 10.34 4.44 20.12
CA LEU A 114 9.41 5.38 19.51
C LEU A 114 8.42 5.90 20.55
N LYS A 115 8.20 7.20 20.55
CA LYS A 115 7.32 7.86 21.54
C LYS A 115 5.84 7.77 21.22
N GLY A 116 5.48 7.39 19.96
CA GLY A 116 4.09 7.37 19.51
C GLY A 116 3.49 8.77 19.33
N ASP A 117 4.33 9.75 19.06
CA ASP A 117 3.98 11.16 18.83
C ASP A 117 3.51 11.43 17.39
N TRP A 118 3.74 10.50 16.47
CA TRP A 118 3.16 10.56 15.15
C TRP A 118 1.67 10.16 15.20
N THR A 119 0.80 11.04 14.72
CA THR A 119 -0.65 10.79 14.65
C THR A 119 -1.19 11.10 13.25
N MET A 120 -2.30 10.48 12.87
CA MET A 120 -2.98 10.77 11.60
C MET A 120 -3.42 12.25 11.51
N ALA A 121 -3.78 12.88 12.63
CA ALA A 121 -4.13 14.29 12.68
C ALA A 121 -2.92 15.17 12.33
N ALA A 122 -1.77 14.94 12.96
CA ALA A 122 -0.54 15.67 12.65
C ALA A 122 -0.09 15.44 11.19
N TYR A 123 -0.17 14.20 10.72
CA TYR A 123 0.13 13.86 9.32
C TYR A 123 -0.78 14.61 8.33
N ARG A 124 -2.09 14.66 8.60
CA ARG A 124 -3.05 15.41 7.79
C ARG A 124 -2.70 16.89 7.71
N GLU A 125 -2.38 17.52 8.83
CA GLU A 125 -1.99 18.95 8.87
C GLU A 125 -0.70 19.20 8.08
N GLU A 126 0.30 18.34 8.25
CA GLU A 126 1.54 18.39 7.48
C GLU A 126 1.30 18.27 5.98
N LYS A 127 0.48 17.29 5.55
CA LYS A 127 0.14 17.10 4.13
C LYS A 127 -0.63 18.27 3.55
N ILE A 128 -1.57 18.85 4.28
CA ILE A 128 -2.28 20.06 3.85
C ILE A 128 -1.30 21.22 3.62
N ALA A 129 -0.33 21.40 4.52
CA ALA A 129 0.70 22.44 4.35
C ALA A 129 1.58 22.18 3.12
N GLN A 130 2.03 20.94 2.93
CA GLN A 130 2.83 20.53 1.76
C GLN A 130 2.07 20.74 0.43
N ILE A 131 0.79 20.37 0.38
CA ILE A 131 -0.05 20.57 -0.81
C ILE A 131 -0.16 22.06 -1.14
N ARG A 132 -0.42 22.92 -0.14
CA ARG A 132 -0.51 24.38 -0.34
C ARG A 132 0.79 24.96 -0.88
N GLU A 133 1.93 24.55 -0.34
CA GLU A 133 3.24 24.98 -0.81
C GLU A 133 3.52 24.51 -2.24
N GLN A 134 3.22 23.24 -2.55
CA GLN A 134 3.47 22.65 -3.87
C GLN A 134 2.60 23.27 -4.96
N VAL A 135 1.32 23.50 -4.68
CA VAL A 135 0.32 23.93 -5.66
C VAL A 135 0.33 25.45 -5.85
N GLY A 136 0.51 26.22 -4.77
CA GLY A 136 0.39 27.67 -4.80
C GLY A 136 -0.97 28.12 -5.34
N ASP A 137 -0.98 29.03 -6.31
CA ASP A 137 -2.21 29.57 -6.93
C ASP A 137 -2.69 28.77 -8.14
N ALA A 138 -2.04 27.66 -8.48
CA ALA A 138 -2.40 26.85 -9.65
C ALA A 138 -3.64 25.99 -9.40
N LYS A 139 -4.27 25.52 -10.49
CA LYS A 139 -5.40 24.59 -10.42
C LYS A 139 -4.93 23.14 -10.46
N VAL A 140 -5.66 22.29 -9.75
CA VAL A 140 -5.46 20.84 -9.66
C VAL A 140 -6.68 20.13 -10.22
N ILE A 141 -6.43 19.08 -11.01
CA ILE A 141 -7.46 18.17 -11.49
C ILE A 141 -7.28 16.83 -10.76
N CYS A 142 -8.36 16.22 -10.32
CA CYS A 142 -8.36 14.91 -9.70
C CYS A 142 -9.33 13.97 -10.41
N GLY A 143 -8.83 12.82 -10.86
CA GLY A 143 -9.69 11.74 -11.35
C GLY A 143 -10.30 10.98 -10.18
N LEU A 144 -11.62 11.05 -10.01
CA LEU A 144 -12.35 10.26 -9.02
C LEU A 144 -12.76 8.92 -9.60
N SER A 145 -12.34 7.84 -8.95
CA SER A 145 -12.74 6.48 -9.31
C SER A 145 -13.90 5.94 -8.47
N GLY A 146 -14.32 6.65 -7.43
CA GLY A 146 -15.23 6.14 -6.40
C GLY A 146 -14.56 5.24 -5.36
N GLY A 147 -13.26 4.92 -5.51
CA GLY A 147 -12.46 4.19 -4.52
C GLY A 147 -12.02 5.07 -3.35
N VAL A 148 -11.59 4.42 -2.25
CA VAL A 148 -11.19 5.10 -1.01
C VAL A 148 -10.01 6.05 -1.27
N ASP A 149 -8.98 5.60 -1.98
CA ASP A 149 -7.74 6.36 -2.15
C ASP A 149 -7.96 7.66 -2.92
N SER A 150 -8.66 7.60 -4.06
CA SER A 150 -9.01 8.82 -4.82
C SER A 150 -9.92 9.75 -4.03
N SER A 151 -10.79 9.19 -3.18
CA SER A 151 -11.69 9.96 -2.32
C SER A 151 -10.93 10.71 -1.23
N VAL A 152 -10.02 10.02 -0.54
CA VAL A 152 -9.18 10.62 0.52
C VAL A 152 -8.26 11.69 -0.09
N ALA A 153 -7.62 11.40 -1.22
CA ALA A 153 -6.79 12.37 -1.93
C ALA A 153 -7.58 13.63 -2.29
N ALA A 154 -8.77 13.48 -2.88
CA ALA A 154 -9.61 14.62 -3.26
C ALA A 154 -10.04 15.47 -2.07
N VAL A 155 -10.49 14.85 -0.97
CA VAL A 155 -10.90 15.57 0.25
C VAL A 155 -9.71 16.30 0.86
N LEU A 156 -8.55 15.65 0.98
CA LEU A 156 -7.34 16.24 1.56
C LEU A 156 -6.84 17.45 0.74
N ILE A 157 -6.85 17.31 -0.59
CA ILE A 157 -6.45 18.40 -1.48
C ILE A 157 -7.48 19.56 -1.42
N HIS A 158 -8.77 19.25 -1.40
CA HIS A 158 -9.80 20.29 -1.26
C HIS A 158 -9.70 21.06 0.05
N GLU A 159 -9.38 20.40 1.15
CA GLU A 159 -9.10 21.08 2.43
C GLU A 159 -7.85 21.97 2.35
N ALA A 160 -6.88 21.60 1.54
CA ALA A 160 -5.67 22.40 1.35
C ALA A 160 -5.91 23.65 0.49
N ILE A 161 -6.58 23.50 -0.67
CA ILE A 161 -6.62 24.52 -1.72
C ILE A 161 -8.03 24.93 -2.17
N GLY A 162 -9.09 24.36 -1.58
CA GLY A 162 -10.48 24.73 -1.88
C GLY A 162 -10.85 24.57 -3.35
N ASP A 163 -11.46 25.59 -3.92
CA ASP A 163 -12.00 25.60 -5.28
C ASP A 163 -10.93 25.58 -6.40
N GLN A 164 -9.63 25.60 -6.06
CA GLN A 164 -8.56 25.34 -7.04
C GLN A 164 -8.56 23.86 -7.48
N LEU A 165 -9.18 22.95 -6.69
CA LEU A 165 -9.40 21.57 -7.07
C LEU A 165 -10.67 21.43 -7.92
N THR A 166 -10.57 20.73 -9.05
CA THR A 166 -11.71 20.23 -9.81
C THR A 166 -11.59 18.71 -9.96
N CYS A 167 -12.60 18.00 -9.48
CA CYS A 167 -12.68 16.55 -9.64
C CYS A 167 -13.40 16.20 -10.95
N VAL A 168 -12.92 15.15 -11.63
CA VAL A 168 -13.56 14.57 -12.81
C VAL A 168 -13.93 13.13 -12.49
N PHE A 169 -15.23 12.84 -12.52
CA PHE A 169 -15.76 11.49 -12.35
C PHE A 169 -16.27 10.97 -13.69
N VAL A 170 -15.71 9.87 -14.17
CA VAL A 170 -16.06 9.27 -15.44
C VAL A 170 -16.94 8.03 -15.19
N ASP A 171 -18.20 8.11 -15.61
CA ASP A 171 -19.07 6.94 -15.67
C ASP A 171 -18.77 6.13 -16.92
N THR A 172 -18.18 4.98 -16.70
CA THR A 172 -17.74 4.04 -17.75
C THR A 172 -18.85 3.12 -18.24
N GLY A 173 -20.03 3.13 -17.61
CA GLY A 173 -21.07 2.14 -17.82
C GLY A 173 -20.77 0.77 -17.23
N LEU A 174 -19.62 0.62 -16.52
CA LEU A 174 -19.17 -0.62 -15.86
C LEU A 174 -19.24 -0.51 -14.34
N LEU A 175 -19.81 0.58 -13.84
CA LEU A 175 -19.92 0.86 -12.41
C LEU A 175 -20.93 -0.06 -11.74
N ARG A 176 -20.83 -0.16 -10.41
CA ARG A 176 -21.84 -0.84 -9.60
C ARG A 176 -23.17 -0.08 -9.65
N LYS A 177 -24.25 -0.79 -9.32
CA LYS A 177 -25.57 -0.17 -9.23
C LYS A 177 -25.53 1.07 -8.32
N ASP A 178 -26.04 2.19 -8.84
CA ASP A 178 -26.15 3.48 -8.15
C ASP A 178 -24.81 4.13 -7.73
N GLU A 179 -23.65 3.57 -8.10
CA GLU A 179 -22.33 4.08 -7.70
C GLU A 179 -22.09 5.51 -8.21
N ALA A 180 -22.41 5.80 -9.46
CA ALA A 180 -22.28 7.15 -10.02
C ALA A 180 -23.10 8.17 -9.22
N LYS A 181 -24.33 7.82 -8.83
CA LYS A 181 -25.17 8.69 -8.02
C LYS A 181 -24.59 8.89 -6.62
N GLN A 182 -24.11 7.82 -5.99
CA GLN A 182 -23.50 7.89 -4.65
C GLN A 182 -22.27 8.79 -4.64
N VAL A 183 -21.36 8.61 -5.60
CA VAL A 183 -20.14 9.42 -5.72
C VAL A 183 -20.49 10.89 -5.98
N THR A 184 -21.35 11.17 -6.93
CA THR A 184 -21.73 12.55 -7.26
C THR A 184 -22.42 13.27 -6.11
N THR A 185 -23.33 12.59 -5.40
CA THR A 185 -23.99 13.16 -4.20
C THR A 185 -22.97 13.40 -3.09
N LEU A 186 -22.07 12.45 -2.83
CA LEU A 186 -21.08 12.60 -1.76
C LEU A 186 -20.15 13.79 -2.00
N PHE A 187 -19.59 13.89 -3.19
CA PHE A 187 -18.58 14.92 -3.46
C PHE A 187 -19.21 16.31 -3.73
N ARG A 188 -20.30 16.37 -4.46
CA ARG A 188 -20.96 17.65 -4.79
C ARG A 188 -21.79 18.20 -3.63
N ASP A 189 -22.64 17.36 -3.02
CA ASP A 189 -23.64 17.83 -2.07
C ASP A 189 -23.16 17.78 -0.62
N HIS A 190 -22.28 16.83 -0.27
CA HIS A 190 -21.78 16.69 1.10
C HIS A 190 -20.43 17.38 1.31
N TYR A 191 -19.44 17.13 0.45
CA TYR A 191 -18.12 17.76 0.57
C TYR A 191 -18.01 19.11 -0.15
N ASN A 192 -19.00 19.49 -0.97
CA ASN A 192 -19.00 20.72 -1.77
C ASN A 192 -17.74 20.88 -2.63
N ILE A 193 -17.25 19.78 -3.20
CA ILE A 193 -16.08 19.77 -4.07
C ILE A 193 -16.53 19.99 -5.53
N PRO A 194 -15.91 20.91 -6.29
CA PRO A 194 -16.20 21.08 -7.72
C PRO A 194 -16.03 19.75 -8.47
N LEU A 195 -17.13 19.25 -9.05
CA LEU A 195 -17.19 17.94 -9.69
C LEU A 195 -17.78 18.00 -11.09
N ILE A 196 -17.03 17.56 -12.08
CA ILE A 196 -17.47 17.28 -13.43
C ILE A 196 -17.82 15.80 -13.54
N HIS A 197 -19.08 15.49 -13.81
CA HIS A 197 -19.53 14.12 -14.09
C HIS A 197 -19.65 13.92 -15.59
N VAL A 198 -18.94 12.92 -16.11
CA VAL A 198 -18.89 12.58 -17.55
C VAL A 198 -19.49 11.19 -17.74
N ASP A 199 -20.63 11.12 -18.43
CA ASP A 199 -21.16 9.84 -18.91
C ASP A 199 -20.43 9.45 -20.21
N ALA A 200 -19.49 8.54 -20.11
CA ALA A 200 -18.74 7.96 -21.23
C ALA A 200 -19.13 6.50 -21.50
N SER A 201 -20.26 6.04 -20.95
CA SER A 201 -20.69 4.63 -21.01
C SER A 201 -20.70 4.08 -22.43
N GLN A 202 -21.19 4.83 -23.41
CA GLN A 202 -21.23 4.41 -24.80
C GLN A 202 -19.82 4.26 -25.42
N GLU A 203 -18.87 5.13 -25.06
CA GLU A 203 -17.50 5.05 -25.54
C GLU A 203 -16.81 3.78 -25.03
N PHE A 204 -16.95 3.48 -23.72
CA PHE A 204 -16.36 2.30 -23.12
C PHE A 204 -17.00 1.00 -23.64
N LEU A 205 -18.32 0.92 -23.65
CA LEU A 205 -19.02 -0.27 -24.12
C LEU A 205 -18.75 -0.53 -25.62
N GLY A 206 -18.70 0.53 -26.44
CA GLY A 206 -18.33 0.43 -27.85
C GLY A 206 -16.91 -0.07 -28.05
N ALA A 207 -15.95 0.46 -27.29
CA ALA A 207 -14.54 0.04 -27.38
C ALA A 207 -14.33 -1.41 -26.89
N LEU A 208 -15.18 -1.92 -25.99
CA LEU A 208 -15.09 -3.29 -25.46
C LEU A 208 -15.86 -4.31 -26.29
N ALA A 209 -16.63 -3.88 -27.28
CA ALA A 209 -17.45 -4.78 -28.10
C ALA A 209 -16.58 -5.85 -28.77
N GLY A 210 -16.97 -7.12 -28.61
CA GLY A 210 -16.26 -8.28 -29.17
C GLY A 210 -14.96 -8.67 -28.50
N GLN A 211 -14.50 -7.95 -27.47
CA GLN A 211 -13.31 -8.33 -26.70
C GLN A 211 -13.64 -9.35 -25.62
N SER A 212 -12.95 -10.50 -25.60
CA SER A 212 -13.12 -11.55 -24.59
C SER A 212 -11.93 -11.65 -23.64
N ASP A 213 -10.71 -11.35 -24.12
CA ASP A 213 -9.49 -11.46 -23.34
C ASP A 213 -9.43 -10.42 -22.20
N PRO A 214 -9.24 -10.86 -20.94
CA PRO A 214 -9.25 -9.95 -19.77
C PRO A 214 -8.18 -8.86 -19.81
N GLU A 215 -6.97 -9.21 -20.28
CA GLU A 215 -5.86 -8.24 -20.34
C GLU A 215 -6.11 -7.16 -21.40
N THR A 216 -6.65 -7.56 -22.56
CA THR A 216 -7.04 -6.64 -23.62
C THR A 216 -8.16 -5.71 -23.15
N LYS A 217 -9.17 -6.24 -22.42
CA LYS A 217 -10.23 -5.41 -21.81
C LYS A 217 -9.64 -4.37 -20.85
N ARG A 218 -8.75 -4.78 -19.95
CA ARG A 218 -8.12 -3.88 -19.00
C ARG A 218 -7.35 -2.75 -19.69
N LYS A 219 -6.54 -3.06 -20.68
CA LYS A 219 -5.80 -2.07 -21.47
C LYS A 219 -6.74 -1.13 -22.23
N THR A 220 -7.81 -1.65 -22.80
CA THR A 220 -8.82 -0.84 -23.50
C THR A 220 -9.51 0.13 -22.55
N ILE A 221 -9.94 -0.34 -21.36
CA ILE A 221 -10.55 0.51 -20.33
C ILE A 221 -9.59 1.62 -19.91
N GLY A 222 -8.33 1.29 -19.62
CA GLY A 222 -7.33 2.26 -19.23
C GLY A 222 -7.08 3.33 -20.31
N ARG A 223 -6.95 2.93 -21.57
CA ARG A 223 -6.76 3.85 -22.69
C ARG A 223 -7.96 4.80 -22.87
N VAL A 224 -9.18 4.27 -22.92
CA VAL A 224 -10.38 5.10 -23.07
C VAL A 224 -10.56 6.04 -21.89
N PHE A 225 -10.24 5.59 -20.67
CA PHE A 225 -10.29 6.44 -19.47
C PHE A 225 -9.35 7.65 -19.61
N ILE A 226 -8.10 7.41 -20.03
CA ILE A 226 -7.12 8.49 -20.22
C ILE A 226 -7.60 9.47 -21.30
N GLU A 227 -8.12 8.97 -22.44
CA GLU A 227 -8.64 9.80 -23.53
C GLU A 227 -9.80 10.69 -23.07
N VAL A 228 -10.76 10.12 -22.33
CA VAL A 228 -11.90 10.89 -21.78
C VAL A 228 -11.43 11.89 -20.73
N PHE A 229 -10.54 11.48 -19.83
CA PHE A 229 -10.00 12.33 -18.78
C PHE A 229 -9.22 13.52 -19.36
N ASP A 230 -8.34 13.28 -20.32
CA ASP A 230 -7.55 14.32 -20.98
C ASP A 230 -8.43 15.33 -21.71
N ARG A 231 -9.48 14.86 -22.39
CA ARG A 231 -10.48 15.72 -23.04
C ARG A 231 -11.17 16.67 -22.05
N GLU A 232 -11.50 16.19 -20.85
CA GLU A 232 -12.12 17.02 -19.82
C GLU A 232 -11.10 17.92 -19.11
N ALA A 233 -9.91 17.41 -18.85
CA ALA A 233 -8.81 18.16 -18.27
C ALA A 233 -8.43 19.39 -19.10
N ASN A 234 -8.38 19.24 -20.43
CA ASN A 234 -8.05 20.32 -21.35
C ASN A 234 -9.10 21.46 -21.42
N LYS A 235 -10.32 21.24 -20.86
CA LYS A 235 -11.34 22.29 -20.72
C LYS A 235 -11.13 23.17 -19.49
N ILE A 236 -10.28 22.76 -18.56
CA ILE A 236 -10.04 23.46 -17.29
C ILE A 236 -8.83 24.38 -17.47
N GLU A 237 -9.10 25.66 -17.72
CA GLU A 237 -8.05 26.66 -17.90
C GLU A 237 -7.21 26.83 -16.62
N GLY A 238 -5.87 26.83 -16.79
CA GLY A 238 -4.93 27.03 -15.69
C GLY A 238 -4.64 25.77 -14.87
N ALA A 239 -5.09 24.60 -15.28
CA ALA A 239 -4.70 23.34 -14.65
C ALA A 239 -3.21 23.06 -14.87
N ALA A 240 -2.47 22.92 -13.78
CA ALA A 240 -1.03 22.66 -13.80
C ALA A 240 -0.67 21.33 -13.11
N PHE A 241 -1.60 20.78 -12.32
CA PHE A 241 -1.37 19.57 -11.55
C PHE A 241 -2.46 18.53 -11.76
N LEU A 242 -2.06 17.25 -11.72
CA LEU A 242 -2.93 16.09 -11.61
C LEU A 242 -2.76 15.47 -10.22
N ALA A 243 -3.86 15.31 -9.51
CA ALA A 243 -3.89 14.60 -8.23
C ALA A 243 -4.08 13.11 -8.46
N GLN A 244 -3.24 12.30 -7.81
CA GLN A 244 -3.32 10.84 -7.81
C GLN A 244 -3.30 10.32 -6.37
N GLY A 245 -4.15 9.32 -6.10
CA GLY A 245 -4.18 8.56 -4.84
C GLY A 245 -3.27 7.34 -4.92
N THR A 246 -2.00 7.52 -5.28
CA THR A 246 -1.04 6.42 -5.36
C THR A 246 -0.56 6.05 -3.98
N LEU A 247 -0.73 4.80 -3.58
CA LEU A 247 -0.22 4.28 -2.31
C LEU A 247 1.18 3.68 -2.49
N TYR A 248 2.02 3.80 -1.46
CA TYR A 248 3.36 3.20 -1.48
C TYR A 248 3.37 1.69 -1.78
N PRO A 249 2.45 0.86 -1.24
CA PRO A 249 2.32 -0.54 -1.65
C PRO A 249 2.10 -0.74 -3.15
N ASP A 250 1.32 0.11 -3.80
CA ASP A 250 1.07 0.03 -5.25
C ASP A 250 2.36 0.25 -6.05
N VAL A 251 3.22 1.16 -5.59
CA VAL A 251 4.54 1.41 -6.20
C VAL A 251 5.42 0.17 -6.09
N ILE A 252 5.50 -0.44 -4.89
CA ILE A 252 6.30 -1.65 -4.65
C ILE A 252 5.80 -2.82 -5.50
N GLU A 253 4.49 -3.06 -5.55
CA GLU A 253 3.88 -4.16 -6.29
C GLU A 253 4.01 -4.02 -7.82
N SER A 254 4.22 -2.80 -8.31
CA SER A 254 4.33 -2.50 -9.74
C SER A 254 5.76 -2.56 -10.28
N VAL A 255 6.77 -2.53 -9.40
CA VAL A 255 8.18 -2.60 -9.81
C VAL A 255 8.54 -4.05 -10.14
N SER A 256 8.97 -4.29 -11.38
CA SER A 256 9.60 -5.56 -11.74
C SER A 256 10.96 -5.66 -11.04
N SER A 257 11.17 -6.74 -10.26
CA SER A 257 12.48 -6.94 -9.63
C SER A 257 13.58 -7.03 -10.70
N SER A 258 14.63 -6.28 -10.54
CA SER A 258 15.85 -6.36 -11.36
C SER A 258 16.50 -7.76 -11.37
N SER A 259 16.09 -8.63 -10.44
CA SER A 259 16.55 -10.01 -10.30
C SER A 259 15.82 -11.04 -11.18
N GLY A 260 14.76 -10.65 -11.89
CA GLY A 260 13.97 -11.56 -12.76
C GLY A 260 13.24 -12.71 -12.04
N LYS A 261 13.27 -12.76 -10.71
CA LYS A 261 12.65 -13.82 -9.91
C LYS A 261 11.27 -13.48 -9.34
N ALA A 262 10.89 -12.20 -9.33
CA ALA A 262 9.56 -11.79 -8.89
C ALA A 262 8.68 -11.49 -10.09
N HIS A 263 7.47 -12.05 -10.11
CA HIS A 263 6.44 -11.68 -11.07
C HIS A 263 5.85 -10.31 -10.66
N VAL A 264 5.59 -9.45 -11.65
CA VAL A 264 4.79 -8.24 -11.44
C VAL A 264 3.41 -8.68 -10.95
N ILE A 265 3.08 -8.34 -9.70
CA ILE A 265 1.84 -8.77 -9.06
C ILE A 265 0.66 -7.99 -9.63
N LYS A 266 0.85 -6.69 -9.88
CA LYS A 266 -0.13 -5.81 -10.50
C LYS A 266 0.54 -4.79 -11.41
N SER A 267 -0.11 -4.44 -12.52
CA SER A 267 0.17 -3.24 -13.27
C SER A 267 -0.86 -2.19 -12.90
N HIS A 268 -0.47 -1.21 -12.08
CA HIS A 268 -1.34 -0.11 -11.69
C HIS A 268 -1.31 1.00 -12.74
N HIS A 269 -2.48 1.58 -13.03
CA HIS A 269 -2.61 2.69 -13.98
C HIS A 269 -1.88 3.94 -13.50
N ASN A 270 -1.67 4.07 -12.19
CA ASN A 270 -1.08 5.24 -11.54
C ASN A 270 0.44 5.11 -11.36
N VAL A 271 1.04 3.96 -11.65
CA VAL A 271 2.47 3.75 -11.50
C VAL A 271 3.13 3.73 -12.87
N GLY A 272 4.01 4.67 -13.13
CA GLY A 272 4.71 4.79 -14.42
C GLY A 272 4.69 6.21 -15.00
N GLY A 273 4.08 7.16 -14.30
CA GLY A 273 4.02 8.56 -14.72
C GLY A 273 2.89 8.86 -15.71
N LEU A 274 2.74 10.14 -16.02
CA LEU A 274 1.79 10.62 -17.01
C LEU A 274 2.30 10.34 -18.42
N PRO A 275 1.40 10.16 -19.41
CA PRO A 275 1.81 10.14 -20.81
C PRO A 275 2.61 11.40 -21.18
N ASP A 276 3.62 11.26 -22.02
CA ASP A 276 4.55 12.35 -22.38
C ASP A 276 3.86 13.63 -22.94
N TYR A 277 2.64 13.49 -23.44
CA TYR A 277 1.86 14.61 -23.95
C TYR A 277 1.13 15.39 -22.84
N MET A 278 0.93 14.81 -21.65
CA MET A 278 0.32 15.48 -20.51
C MET A 278 1.35 16.32 -19.75
N LYS A 279 1.23 17.64 -19.84
CA LYS A 279 2.17 18.59 -19.22
C LYS A 279 1.85 18.91 -17.75
N LEU A 280 1.03 18.07 -17.09
CA LEU A 280 0.64 18.24 -15.69
C LEU A 280 1.74 17.70 -14.77
N LYS A 281 1.94 18.38 -13.63
CA LYS A 281 2.75 17.86 -12.52
C LYS A 281 1.89 17.00 -11.61
N LEU A 282 2.48 16.04 -10.89
CA LEU A 282 1.74 15.19 -9.97
C LEU A 282 1.64 15.82 -8.57
N VAL A 283 0.49 15.63 -7.93
CA VAL A 283 0.26 15.81 -6.50
C VAL A 283 -0.21 14.48 -5.91
N GLU A 284 0.63 13.86 -5.08
CA GLU A 284 0.39 12.54 -4.49
C GLU A 284 0.42 12.67 -2.96
N PRO A 285 -0.73 12.91 -2.33
CA PRO A 285 -0.81 13.22 -0.91
C PRO A 285 -0.79 12.00 0.03
N LEU A 286 -0.90 10.77 -0.50
CA LEU A 286 -1.04 9.54 0.28
C LEU A 286 0.26 8.78 0.50
#